data_d050bdf16bcf84ba0196d974e382d2a2
#
_entry.id   d050bdf16bcf84ba0196d974e382d2a2
#
_cell.length_a   1.000
_cell.length_b   1.000
_cell.length_c   1.000
_cell.angle_alpha   90.00
_cell.angle_beta   90.00
_cell.angle_gamma   90.00
#
_symmetry.space_group_name_H-M   'P 1'
#
loop_
_entity.id
_entity.type
_entity.pdbx_description
1 polymer ?
#
loop_
_entity_poly.entity_id
_entity_poly.type
_entity_poly.pdbx_seq_one_letter_code
_entity_poly.pdbx_strand_id
1 'polypeptide(L)'
;MRQLVLFVVAATLAAKVGAGDTPLAPKTLDPAAIMVAVKEVGIINGIALACGNKDAIARAKALMIMRVPKTREYGEIFESASNDGFLAQSVKKGGCPGRATLAIQLETAARALPAAPSHQAITETAAPDVGVNPKYLLQDVNGRAIMDSEFRGRFQLISFGYTFCPDICPTTLIEMAGVLKLLGDDANRLQPIFVSVDPERDTLDVLRSYTAFFDKRILGATASPELVRRAADNFKVRYEKVMEPGAAPLQYAVDHSAGMYLLGPGGEFITKFAYAMPVADVAARIREYMAKAPPAREAGPR
;
A
#
# COMPACT_ATOMS: atom_id res chain seq x y z
N MET A 1 27.52 17.39 -87.02
CA MET A 1 27.52 17.77 -85.62
C MET A 1 26.35 17.09 -84.93
N ARG A 2 26.55 15.94 -84.32
CA ARG A 2 25.54 15.16 -83.61
C ARG A 2 25.86 15.23 -82.14
N GLN A 3 25.03 15.89 -81.37
CA GLN A 3 25.11 15.93 -79.92
C GLN A 3 24.59 14.62 -79.31
N LEU A 4 25.43 13.97 -78.56
CA LEU A 4 25.12 12.76 -77.81
C LEU A 4 24.54 13.19 -76.40
N VAL A 5 23.27 12.89 -76.14
CA VAL A 5 22.64 13.13 -74.87
C VAL A 5 22.80 11.88 -74.01
N LEU A 6 23.59 11.97 -72.94
CA LEU A 6 23.75 10.91 -71.94
C LEU A 6 22.56 10.95 -70.98
N PHE A 7 21.74 9.90 -70.95
CA PHE A 7 20.77 9.67 -69.91
C PHE A 7 21.44 8.98 -68.74
N VAL A 8 21.52 9.69 -67.65
CA VAL A 8 21.90 9.11 -66.32
C VAL A 8 20.64 8.54 -65.68
N VAL A 9 20.57 7.22 -65.59
CA VAL A 9 19.52 6.51 -64.83
C VAL A 9 19.93 6.48 -63.41
N ALA A 10 19.27 7.28 -62.57
CA ALA A 10 19.40 7.20 -61.09
C ALA A 10 18.56 6.02 -60.59
N ALA A 11 19.22 4.96 -60.15
CA ALA A 11 18.58 3.86 -59.42
C ALA A 11 18.32 4.27 -57.96
N THR A 12 17.07 4.52 -57.62
CA THR A 12 16.63 4.73 -56.23
C THR A 12 16.55 3.37 -55.52
N LEU A 13 17.48 3.12 -54.61
CA LEU A 13 17.37 2.02 -53.64
C LEU A 13 16.26 2.36 -52.63
N ALA A 14 15.11 1.72 -52.75
CA ALA A 14 14.08 1.73 -51.73
C ALA A 14 14.53 0.83 -50.59
N ALA A 15 14.98 1.42 -49.46
CA ALA A 15 15.21 0.70 -48.25
C ALA A 15 13.87 0.19 -47.71
N LYS A 16 13.70 -1.14 -47.63
CA LYS A 16 12.60 -1.76 -46.89
C LYS A 16 12.78 -1.43 -45.42
N VAL A 17 11.97 -0.53 -44.91
CA VAL A 17 11.77 -0.34 -43.48
C VAL A 17 11.12 -1.62 -42.97
N GLY A 18 11.85 -2.37 -42.14
CA GLY A 18 11.36 -3.55 -41.49
C GLY A 18 10.14 -3.22 -40.62
N ALA A 19 9.13 -4.06 -40.75
CA ALA A 19 7.95 -4.00 -39.92
C ALA A 19 8.37 -4.03 -38.44
N GLY A 20 8.08 -2.95 -37.71
CA GLY A 20 8.36 -2.85 -36.30
C GLY A 20 7.68 -3.97 -35.51
N ASP A 21 8.43 -4.54 -34.58
CA ASP A 21 7.93 -5.45 -33.58
C ASP A 21 6.76 -4.78 -32.85
N THR A 22 5.57 -5.28 -33.13
CA THR A 22 4.39 -4.93 -32.30
C THR A 22 4.65 -5.43 -30.88
N PRO A 23 4.53 -4.58 -29.85
CA PRO A 23 4.68 -5.05 -28.47
C PRO A 23 3.70 -6.19 -28.25
N LEU A 24 4.20 -7.36 -27.86
CA LEU A 24 3.37 -8.49 -27.44
C LEU A 24 2.43 -8.01 -26.34
N ALA A 25 1.13 -8.07 -26.59
CA ALA A 25 0.11 -7.82 -25.58
C ALA A 25 0.42 -8.70 -24.35
N PRO A 26 0.27 -8.18 -23.12
CA PRO A 26 0.54 -8.95 -21.91
C PRO A 26 -0.34 -10.21 -21.94
N LYS A 27 0.32 -11.37 -21.83
CA LYS A 27 -0.33 -12.67 -21.81
C LYS A 27 -1.29 -12.70 -20.64
N THR A 28 -2.59 -12.59 -20.91
CA THR A 28 -3.62 -12.77 -19.86
C THR A 28 -3.52 -14.20 -19.38
N LEU A 29 -3.17 -14.38 -18.10
CA LEU A 29 -3.12 -15.69 -17.49
C LEU A 29 -4.54 -16.26 -17.38
N ASP A 30 -4.65 -17.56 -17.64
CA ASP A 30 -5.89 -18.30 -17.49
C ASP A 30 -6.40 -18.16 -16.04
N PRO A 31 -7.66 -17.73 -15.82
CA PRO A 31 -8.27 -17.66 -14.49
C PRO A 31 -8.14 -18.96 -13.68
N ALA A 32 -8.22 -20.12 -14.33
CA ALA A 32 -8.05 -21.40 -13.68
C ALA A 32 -6.62 -21.60 -13.13
N ALA A 33 -5.60 -21.16 -13.85
CA ALA A 33 -4.22 -21.18 -13.38
C ALA A 33 -4.00 -20.25 -12.19
N ILE A 34 -4.66 -19.09 -12.18
CA ILE A 34 -4.62 -18.16 -11.05
C ILE A 34 -5.27 -18.81 -9.82
N MET A 35 -6.43 -19.47 -9.94
CA MET A 35 -7.10 -20.15 -8.83
C MET A 35 -6.22 -21.24 -8.20
N VAL A 36 -5.54 -22.03 -9.01
CA VAL A 36 -4.59 -23.04 -8.51
C VAL A 36 -3.46 -22.39 -7.73
N ALA A 37 -2.85 -21.33 -8.25
CA ALA A 37 -1.76 -20.62 -7.58
C ALA A 37 -2.23 -19.96 -6.26
N VAL A 38 -3.41 -19.37 -6.24
CA VAL A 38 -4.04 -18.78 -5.03
C VAL A 38 -4.23 -19.85 -3.95
N LYS A 39 -4.72 -21.03 -4.34
CA LYS A 39 -4.87 -22.18 -3.42
C LYS A 39 -3.52 -22.62 -2.85
N GLU A 40 -2.48 -22.72 -3.66
CA GLU A 40 -1.13 -23.06 -3.19
C GLU A 40 -0.59 -22.02 -2.21
N VAL A 41 -0.72 -20.73 -2.53
CA VAL A 41 -0.30 -19.64 -1.62
C VAL A 41 -1.08 -19.70 -0.31
N GLY A 42 -2.38 -20.01 -0.35
CA GLY A 42 -3.21 -20.21 0.84
C GLY A 42 -2.70 -21.36 1.71
N ILE A 43 -2.44 -22.55 1.14
CA ILE A 43 -1.91 -23.69 1.88
C ILE A 43 -0.58 -23.32 2.57
N ILE A 44 0.33 -22.67 1.88
CA ILE A 44 1.62 -22.25 2.44
C ILE A 44 1.42 -21.22 3.55
N ASN A 45 0.48 -20.29 3.40
CA ASN A 45 0.10 -19.34 4.45
C ASN A 45 -0.41 -20.07 5.70
N GLY A 46 -1.26 -21.06 5.55
CA GLY A 46 -1.78 -21.88 6.65
C GLY A 46 -0.66 -22.64 7.38
N ILE A 47 0.26 -23.26 6.66
CA ILE A 47 1.44 -23.90 7.24
C ILE A 47 2.30 -22.88 8.00
N ALA A 48 2.52 -21.71 7.42
CA ALA A 48 3.28 -20.62 8.04
C ALA A 48 2.61 -20.12 9.33
N LEU A 49 1.28 -20.02 9.36
CA LEU A 49 0.50 -19.67 10.54
C LEU A 49 0.67 -20.72 11.65
N ALA A 50 0.50 -22.01 11.35
CA ALA A 50 0.68 -23.09 12.33
C ALA A 50 2.11 -23.12 12.90
N CYS A 51 3.08 -22.69 12.12
CA CYS A 51 4.51 -22.68 12.48
C CYS A 51 5.01 -21.34 13.03
N GLY A 52 4.17 -20.31 13.15
CA GLY A 52 4.56 -18.99 13.63
C GLY A 52 5.59 -18.26 12.73
N ASN A 53 5.66 -18.61 11.43
CA ASN A 53 6.61 -18.00 10.49
C ASN A 53 6.04 -16.69 9.91
N LYS A 54 6.31 -15.58 10.64
CA LYS A 54 5.80 -14.25 10.29
C LYS A 54 6.22 -13.77 8.89
N ASP A 55 7.45 -14.10 8.46
CA ASP A 55 7.97 -13.67 7.15
C ASP A 55 7.21 -14.33 6.00
N ALA A 56 6.94 -15.64 6.10
CA ALA A 56 6.16 -16.37 5.10
C ALA A 56 4.70 -15.91 5.07
N ILE A 57 4.08 -15.63 6.22
CA ILE A 57 2.72 -15.07 6.32
C ILE A 57 2.65 -13.73 5.60
N ALA A 58 3.57 -12.81 5.92
CA ALA A 58 3.60 -11.49 5.29
C ALA A 58 3.79 -11.59 3.77
N ARG A 59 4.67 -12.49 3.31
CA ARG A 59 4.92 -12.71 1.89
C ARG A 59 3.73 -13.31 1.15
N ALA A 60 3.05 -14.29 1.74
CA ALA A 60 1.83 -14.89 1.16
C ALA A 60 0.74 -13.82 0.98
N LYS A 61 0.49 -13.03 2.00
CA LYS A 61 -0.47 -11.91 1.94
C LYS A 61 -0.07 -10.87 0.90
N ALA A 62 1.20 -10.50 0.82
CA ALA A 62 1.70 -9.56 -0.18
C ALA A 62 1.47 -10.06 -1.61
N LEU A 63 1.67 -11.37 -1.89
CA LEU A 63 1.36 -11.97 -3.19
C LEU A 63 -0.12 -11.84 -3.54
N MET A 64 -1.01 -12.12 -2.60
CA MET A 64 -2.46 -11.96 -2.79
C MET A 64 -2.83 -10.51 -3.07
N ILE A 65 -2.24 -9.56 -2.33
CA ILE A 65 -2.54 -8.15 -2.46
C ILE A 65 -2.03 -7.58 -3.78
N MET A 66 -0.81 -7.94 -4.17
CA MET A 66 -0.13 -7.28 -5.30
C MET A 66 -0.38 -7.96 -6.65
N ARG A 67 -0.74 -9.24 -6.67
CA ARG A 67 -0.73 -10.04 -7.89
C ARG A 67 -2.04 -10.74 -8.23
N VAL A 68 -3.00 -10.79 -7.30
CA VAL A 68 -4.28 -11.47 -7.50
C VAL A 68 -5.41 -10.44 -7.70
N PRO A 69 -6.29 -10.63 -8.70
CA PRO A 69 -7.46 -9.78 -8.87
C PRO A 69 -8.33 -9.77 -7.61
N LYS A 70 -8.87 -8.60 -7.25
CA LYS A 70 -9.65 -8.40 -6.03
C LYS A 70 -11.09 -8.88 -6.24
N THR A 71 -11.29 -10.18 -6.25
CA THR A 71 -12.61 -10.82 -6.31
C THR A 71 -12.87 -11.62 -5.04
N ARG A 72 -14.13 -11.74 -4.67
CA ARG A 72 -14.58 -12.56 -3.55
C ARG A 72 -14.12 -14.01 -3.70
N GLU A 73 -14.20 -14.56 -4.91
CA GLU A 73 -13.84 -15.92 -5.22
C GLU A 73 -12.38 -16.25 -4.87
N TYR A 74 -11.43 -15.40 -5.27
CA TYR A 74 -10.01 -15.61 -4.92
C TYR A 74 -9.75 -15.45 -3.42
N GLY A 75 -10.47 -14.56 -2.73
CA GLY A 75 -10.41 -14.41 -1.28
C GLY A 75 -10.86 -15.69 -0.57
N GLU A 76 -12.02 -16.23 -0.94
CA GLU A 76 -12.58 -17.47 -0.37
C GLU A 76 -11.65 -18.69 -0.61
N ILE A 77 -11.09 -18.82 -1.81
CA ILE A 77 -10.11 -19.88 -2.13
C ILE A 77 -8.88 -19.78 -1.22
N PHE A 78 -8.33 -18.57 -1.06
CA PHE A 78 -7.16 -18.33 -0.22
C PHE A 78 -7.43 -18.65 1.25
N GLU A 79 -8.55 -18.18 1.79
CA GLU A 79 -8.93 -18.42 3.19
C GLU A 79 -9.20 -19.89 3.47
N SER A 80 -9.97 -20.58 2.63
CA SER A 80 -10.22 -22.02 2.74
C SER A 80 -8.92 -22.81 2.69
N ALA A 81 -8.06 -22.52 1.73
CA ALA A 81 -6.77 -23.20 1.59
C ALA A 81 -5.82 -22.90 2.76
N SER A 82 -5.87 -21.70 3.32
CA SER A 82 -5.08 -21.34 4.52
C SER A 82 -5.55 -22.14 5.73
N ASN A 83 -6.85 -22.29 5.91
CA ASN A 83 -7.39 -23.14 6.98
C ASN A 83 -6.99 -24.60 6.81
N ASP A 84 -7.08 -25.15 5.60
CA ASP A 84 -6.66 -26.52 5.30
C ASP A 84 -5.17 -26.73 5.59
N GLY A 85 -4.31 -25.81 5.16
CA GLY A 85 -2.88 -25.86 5.42
C GLY A 85 -2.53 -25.77 6.90
N PHE A 86 -3.24 -24.91 7.65
CA PHE A 86 -3.08 -24.78 9.10
C PHE A 86 -3.47 -26.07 9.83
N LEU A 87 -4.65 -26.62 9.54
CA LEU A 87 -5.13 -27.84 10.17
C LEU A 87 -4.22 -29.04 9.86
N ALA A 88 -3.86 -29.22 8.58
CA ALA A 88 -2.97 -30.30 8.17
C ALA A 88 -1.59 -30.24 8.86
N GLN A 89 -1.03 -29.01 9.02
CA GLN A 89 0.26 -28.84 9.69
C GLN A 89 0.16 -29.03 11.21
N SER A 90 -0.96 -28.60 11.83
CA SER A 90 -1.18 -28.72 13.28
C SER A 90 -1.23 -30.16 13.78
N VAL A 91 -1.67 -31.09 12.96
CA VAL A 91 -1.72 -32.54 13.31
C VAL A 91 -0.49 -33.31 12.86
N LYS A 92 0.42 -32.70 12.13
CA LYS A 92 1.60 -33.36 11.54
C LYS A 92 2.69 -33.60 12.59
N LYS A 93 3.10 -34.84 12.79
CA LYS A 93 4.15 -35.26 13.74
C LYS A 93 5.59 -34.86 13.33
N GLY A 94 5.80 -34.31 12.15
CA GLY A 94 7.14 -34.12 11.54
C GLY A 94 7.75 -32.72 11.72
N GLY A 95 7.20 -31.87 12.60
CA GLY A 95 7.70 -30.52 12.81
C GLY A 95 7.38 -29.52 11.67
N CYS A 96 7.88 -28.30 11.80
CA CYS A 96 7.62 -27.21 10.87
C CYS A 96 8.65 -27.15 9.74
N PRO A 97 8.23 -26.82 8.50
CA PRO A 97 9.18 -26.54 7.41
C PRO A 97 10.11 -25.38 7.77
N GLY A 98 11.35 -25.47 7.31
CA GLY A 98 12.33 -24.38 7.48
C GLY A 98 11.89 -23.10 6.75
N ARG A 99 12.37 -21.94 7.23
CA ARG A 99 12.07 -20.64 6.59
C ARG A 99 12.42 -20.60 5.11
N ALA A 100 13.58 -21.16 4.73
CA ALA A 100 14.01 -21.23 3.34
C ALA A 100 13.07 -22.07 2.48
N THR A 101 12.56 -23.19 3.01
CA THR A 101 11.62 -24.07 2.31
C THR A 101 10.32 -23.34 1.99
N LEU A 102 9.73 -22.65 2.97
CA LEU A 102 8.50 -21.88 2.76
C LEU A 102 8.72 -20.72 1.79
N ALA A 103 9.87 -20.06 1.84
CA ALA A 103 10.20 -19.01 0.89
C ALA A 103 10.29 -19.53 -0.55
N ILE A 104 10.94 -20.68 -0.78
CA ILE A 104 11.03 -21.31 -2.11
C ILE A 104 9.65 -21.75 -2.61
N GLN A 105 8.81 -22.32 -1.74
CA GLN A 105 7.45 -22.72 -2.11
C GLN A 105 6.60 -21.51 -2.52
N LEU A 106 6.67 -20.41 -1.77
CA LEU A 106 5.98 -19.17 -2.13
C LEU A 106 6.49 -18.57 -3.45
N GLU A 107 7.80 -18.60 -3.70
CA GLU A 107 8.37 -18.19 -4.98
C GLU A 107 7.84 -19.04 -6.15
N THR A 108 7.73 -20.35 -5.93
CA THR A 108 7.24 -21.29 -6.95
C THR A 108 5.76 -21.01 -7.25
N ALA A 109 4.92 -20.91 -6.23
CA ALA A 109 3.51 -20.56 -6.38
C ALA A 109 3.33 -19.18 -7.04
N ALA A 110 4.18 -18.22 -6.69
CA ALA A 110 4.16 -16.88 -7.26
C ALA A 110 4.40 -16.85 -8.77
N ARG A 111 5.14 -17.79 -9.35
CA ARG A 111 5.40 -17.83 -10.79
C ARG A 111 4.13 -18.04 -11.63
N ALA A 112 3.14 -18.73 -11.07
CA ALA A 112 1.85 -18.98 -11.70
C ALA A 112 0.82 -17.86 -11.44
N LEU A 113 1.13 -16.88 -10.61
CA LEU A 113 0.31 -15.67 -10.45
C LEU A 113 0.63 -14.67 -11.56
N PRO A 114 -0.31 -13.76 -11.90
CA PRO A 114 -0.02 -12.63 -12.80
C PRO A 114 1.28 -11.94 -12.40
N ALA A 115 2.08 -11.50 -13.35
CA ALA A 115 3.25 -10.69 -13.02
C ALA A 115 2.79 -9.56 -12.11
N ALA A 116 3.55 -9.28 -11.05
CA ALA A 116 3.36 -7.99 -10.38
C ALA A 116 3.40 -6.95 -11.50
N PRO A 117 2.48 -5.96 -11.52
CA PRO A 117 2.59 -4.88 -12.48
C PRO A 117 4.05 -4.47 -12.43
N SER A 118 4.74 -4.66 -13.56
CA SER A 118 6.15 -4.29 -13.66
C SER A 118 6.23 -2.91 -13.06
N HIS A 119 7.18 -2.68 -12.14
CA HIS A 119 7.68 -1.34 -11.85
C HIS A 119 8.42 -0.81 -13.10
N GLN A 120 7.79 -0.85 -14.27
CA GLN A 120 7.89 0.28 -15.15
C GLN A 120 7.38 1.38 -14.24
N ALA A 121 8.37 2.16 -13.77
CA ALA A 121 8.08 3.37 -13.08
C ALA A 121 6.66 3.72 -13.44
N ILE A 122 5.71 3.59 -12.48
CA ILE A 122 4.64 4.54 -12.48
C ILE A 122 5.45 5.81 -12.46
N THR A 123 5.87 6.18 -13.66
CA THR A 123 6.27 7.53 -13.95
C THR A 123 5.07 8.21 -13.38
N GLU A 124 5.26 8.74 -12.22
CA GLU A 124 4.38 9.59 -11.52
C GLU A 124 3.97 10.70 -12.49
N THR A 125 3.09 10.35 -13.40
CA THR A 125 1.91 11.10 -13.55
C THR A 125 1.08 10.68 -12.34
N ALA A 126 1.55 11.01 -11.11
CA ALA A 126 0.69 11.66 -10.19
C ALA A 126 0.02 12.71 -11.10
N ALA A 127 -1.14 12.35 -11.67
CA ALA A 127 -2.11 13.37 -12.04
C ALA A 127 -2.05 14.26 -10.81
N PRO A 128 -1.64 15.55 -10.94
CA PRO A 128 -1.56 16.40 -9.78
C PRO A 128 -2.85 16.11 -9.06
N ASP A 129 -2.80 15.68 -7.78
CA ASP A 129 -4.01 15.41 -7.01
C ASP A 129 -4.71 16.75 -6.93
N VAL A 130 -5.37 17.08 -8.05
CA VAL A 130 -5.99 18.36 -8.33
C VAL A 130 -7.07 18.49 -7.31
N GLY A 131 -6.73 19.21 -6.25
CA GLY A 131 -7.67 19.54 -5.19
C GLY A 131 -7.45 18.90 -3.83
N VAL A 132 -6.32 18.21 -3.54
CA VAL A 132 -5.99 17.89 -2.14
C VAL A 132 -5.68 19.20 -1.42
N ASN A 133 -6.50 19.50 -0.40
CA ASN A 133 -6.27 20.59 0.53
C ASN A 133 -5.90 19.97 1.88
N PRO A 134 -4.60 19.85 2.25
CA PRO A 134 -4.16 19.06 3.38
C PRO A 134 -4.43 19.73 4.73
N LYS A 135 -5.67 20.22 4.91
CA LYS A 135 -6.13 20.86 6.14
C LYS A 135 -6.99 19.93 6.95
N TYR A 136 -6.71 19.85 8.24
CA TYR A 136 -7.49 19.09 9.19
C TYR A 136 -7.53 19.77 10.56
N LEU A 137 -8.60 19.50 11.29
CA LEU A 137 -8.74 19.75 12.72
C LEU A 137 -9.24 18.45 13.33
N LEU A 138 -8.39 17.80 14.11
CA LEU A 138 -8.65 16.50 14.71
C LEU A 138 -8.33 16.54 16.20
N GLN A 139 -8.58 15.46 16.89
CA GLN A 139 -8.21 15.23 18.28
C GLN A 139 -7.24 14.06 18.34
N ASP A 140 -6.10 14.24 19.01
CA ASP A 140 -5.14 13.15 19.24
C ASP A 140 -5.63 12.19 20.35
N VAL A 141 -4.88 11.11 20.52
CA VAL A 141 -5.20 10.08 21.53
C VAL A 141 -5.15 10.59 22.99
N ASN A 142 -4.65 11.80 23.23
CA ASN A 142 -4.63 12.44 24.54
C ASN A 142 -5.77 13.47 24.72
N GLY A 143 -6.66 13.56 23.76
CA GLY A 143 -7.78 14.49 23.78
C GLY A 143 -7.41 15.92 23.36
N ARG A 144 -6.18 16.15 22.90
CA ARG A 144 -5.70 17.45 22.45
C ARG A 144 -6.11 17.70 21.00
N ALA A 145 -6.64 18.88 20.71
CA ALA A 145 -6.89 19.29 19.33
C ALA A 145 -5.56 19.43 18.58
N ILE A 146 -5.50 18.85 17.39
CA ILE A 146 -4.36 18.93 16.49
C ILE A 146 -4.79 19.42 15.10
N MET A 147 -3.92 20.16 14.45
CA MET A 147 -4.12 20.64 13.09
C MET A 147 -2.82 20.54 12.27
N ASP A 148 -2.94 20.62 10.95
CA ASP A 148 -1.81 20.54 10.04
C ASP A 148 -0.65 21.48 10.38
N SER A 149 -0.96 22.66 10.91
CA SER A 149 0.03 23.67 11.25
C SER A 149 0.87 23.35 12.49
N GLU A 150 0.45 22.41 13.34
CA GLU A 150 1.22 22.02 14.53
C GLU A 150 2.49 21.23 14.20
N PHE A 151 2.50 20.58 13.05
CA PHE A 151 3.63 19.76 12.60
C PHE A 151 4.54 20.51 11.62
N ARG A 152 4.46 21.86 11.55
CA ARG A 152 5.38 22.65 10.73
C ARG A 152 6.83 22.39 11.12
N GLY A 153 7.69 22.31 10.10
CA GLY A 153 9.08 21.91 10.24
C GLY A 153 9.31 20.40 10.18
N ARG A 154 8.23 19.59 10.21
CA ARG A 154 8.27 18.12 10.05
C ARG A 154 7.43 17.69 8.86
N PHE A 155 7.86 16.64 8.20
CA PHE A 155 7.00 15.93 7.25
C PHE A 155 5.89 15.22 8.00
N GLN A 156 4.74 15.01 7.35
CA GLN A 156 3.64 14.23 7.92
C GLN A 156 3.31 13.08 6.97
N LEU A 157 3.23 11.85 7.51
CA LEU A 157 2.79 10.68 6.76
C LEU A 157 1.43 10.25 7.31
N ILE A 158 0.36 10.53 6.55
CA ILE A 158 -1.01 10.41 7.02
C ILE A 158 -1.71 9.26 6.31
N SER A 159 -2.39 8.39 7.06
CA SER A 159 -3.30 7.38 6.53
C SER A 159 -4.66 7.46 7.21
N PHE A 160 -5.71 7.15 6.46
CA PHE A 160 -7.08 7.08 6.94
C PHE A 160 -7.52 5.62 7.04
N GLY A 161 -8.21 5.27 8.11
CA GLY A 161 -8.66 3.90 8.34
C GLY A 161 -9.51 3.77 9.59
N TYR A 162 -9.63 2.58 10.16
CA TYR A 162 -10.33 2.32 11.40
C TYR A 162 -9.79 1.06 12.09
N THR A 163 -9.97 0.94 13.41
CA THR A 163 -9.31 -0.13 14.19
C THR A 163 -9.92 -1.51 13.98
N PHE A 164 -11.19 -1.58 13.59
CA PHE A 164 -11.91 -2.82 13.31
C PHE A 164 -11.69 -3.36 11.88
N CYS A 165 -10.82 -2.71 11.10
CA CYS A 165 -10.45 -3.19 9.77
C CYS A 165 -9.60 -4.46 9.87
N PRO A 166 -10.02 -5.59 9.25
CA PRO A 166 -9.33 -6.86 9.44
C PRO A 166 -8.02 -6.99 8.64
N ASP A 167 -7.77 -6.14 7.64
CA ASP A 167 -6.68 -6.36 6.67
C ASP A 167 -5.89 -5.10 6.31
N ILE A 168 -6.50 -4.13 5.64
CA ILE A 168 -5.81 -2.98 5.04
C ILE A 168 -5.16 -2.08 6.10
N CYS A 169 -5.87 -1.75 7.17
CA CYS A 169 -5.38 -0.82 8.17
C CYS A 169 -4.21 -1.35 8.99
N PRO A 170 -4.23 -2.59 9.54
CA PRO A 170 -3.06 -3.14 10.22
C PRO A 170 -1.86 -3.28 9.27
N THR A 171 -2.08 -3.64 8.00
CA THR A 171 -1.01 -3.70 6.98
C THR A 171 -0.38 -2.32 6.77
N THR A 172 -1.18 -1.27 6.60
CA THR A 172 -0.68 0.10 6.45
C THR A 172 0.12 0.57 7.66
N LEU A 173 -0.30 0.24 8.88
CA LEU A 173 0.44 0.61 10.09
C LEU A 173 1.76 -0.16 10.23
N ILE A 174 1.82 -1.43 9.80
CA ILE A 174 3.06 -2.19 9.69
C ILE A 174 4.00 -1.52 8.67
N GLU A 175 3.48 -1.07 7.53
CA GLU A 175 4.24 -0.35 6.52
C GLU A 175 4.78 0.98 7.07
N MET A 176 3.96 1.77 7.77
CA MET A 176 4.39 3.02 8.43
C MET A 176 5.52 2.76 9.44
N ALA A 177 5.38 1.74 10.30
CA ALA A 177 6.41 1.35 11.26
C ALA A 177 7.70 0.90 10.54
N GLY A 178 7.58 0.17 9.44
CA GLY A 178 8.69 -0.24 8.59
C GLY A 178 9.41 0.95 7.96
N VAL A 179 8.68 1.95 7.47
CA VAL A 179 9.24 3.20 6.96
C VAL A 179 10.03 3.92 8.04
N LEU A 180 9.47 4.08 9.24
CA LEU A 180 10.16 4.72 10.37
C LEU A 180 11.45 3.99 10.75
N LYS A 181 11.44 2.65 10.71
CA LYS A 181 12.62 1.83 10.97
C LYS A 181 13.69 2.03 9.90
N LEU A 182 13.30 2.06 8.62
CA LEU A 182 14.25 2.26 7.52
C LEU A 182 14.81 3.69 7.50
N LEU A 183 14.04 4.70 7.87
CA LEU A 183 14.51 6.09 7.93
C LEU A 183 15.59 6.30 9.02
N GLY A 184 15.60 5.49 10.07
CA GLY A 184 16.57 5.66 11.16
C GLY A 184 16.43 7.03 11.82
N ASP A 185 17.50 7.81 11.92
CA ASP A 185 17.51 9.15 12.53
C ASP A 185 16.64 10.17 11.76
N ASP A 186 16.53 10.01 10.44
CA ASP A 186 15.64 10.85 9.64
C ASP A 186 14.17 10.71 10.04
N ALA A 187 13.78 9.62 10.70
CA ALA A 187 12.43 9.45 11.22
C ALA A 187 12.01 10.55 12.21
N ASN A 188 12.96 11.23 12.86
CA ASN A 188 12.67 12.36 13.74
C ASN A 188 12.09 13.57 12.99
N ARG A 189 12.30 13.64 11.67
CA ARG A 189 11.75 14.66 10.78
C ARG A 189 10.37 14.30 10.22
N LEU A 190 9.83 13.11 10.55
CA LEU A 190 8.55 12.62 10.07
C LEU A 190 7.58 12.44 11.24
N GLN A 191 6.35 12.93 11.09
CA GLN A 191 5.23 12.62 11.98
C GLN A 191 4.28 11.67 11.26
N PRO A 192 4.25 10.39 11.62
CA PRO A 192 3.21 9.48 11.13
C PRO A 192 1.92 9.72 11.91
N ILE A 193 0.79 9.75 11.19
CA ILE A 193 -0.54 9.99 11.76
C ILE A 193 -1.52 8.97 11.16
N PHE A 194 -2.24 8.26 12.02
CA PHE A 194 -3.35 7.41 11.63
C PHE A 194 -4.67 8.09 12.02
N VAL A 195 -5.48 8.44 11.04
CA VAL A 195 -6.77 9.11 11.22
C VAL A 195 -7.89 8.09 11.14
N SER A 196 -8.61 7.90 12.26
CA SER A 196 -9.80 7.05 12.22
C SER A 196 -10.97 7.78 11.56
N VAL A 197 -11.61 7.05 10.62
CA VAL A 197 -12.85 7.45 9.95
C VAL A 197 -14.10 6.84 10.62
N ASP A 198 -13.91 6.21 11.77
CA ASP A 198 -14.97 5.53 12.52
C ASP A 198 -15.01 5.98 14.01
N PRO A 199 -15.30 7.24 14.27
CA PRO A 199 -15.27 7.79 15.63
C PRO A 199 -16.31 7.16 16.58
N GLU A 200 -17.27 6.41 16.08
CA GLU A 200 -18.27 5.73 16.90
C GLU A 200 -17.69 4.52 17.65
N ARG A 201 -16.77 3.78 17.03
CA ARG A 201 -16.12 2.61 17.62
C ARG A 201 -14.70 2.90 18.10
N ASP A 202 -14.00 3.80 17.43
CA ASP A 202 -12.61 4.11 17.68
C ASP A 202 -12.48 5.24 18.71
N THR A 203 -12.66 4.89 19.98
CA THR A 203 -12.40 5.83 21.10
C THR A 203 -10.91 6.20 21.16
N LEU A 204 -10.57 7.29 21.86
CA LEU A 204 -9.17 7.72 22.00
C LEU A 204 -8.29 6.63 22.65
N ASP A 205 -8.82 5.87 23.60
CA ASP A 205 -8.09 4.79 24.26
C ASP A 205 -7.87 3.59 23.34
N VAL A 206 -8.87 3.24 22.52
CA VAL A 206 -8.76 2.21 21.49
C VAL A 206 -7.68 2.62 20.48
N LEU A 207 -7.74 3.84 19.97
CA LEU A 207 -6.74 4.36 19.00
C LEU A 207 -5.33 4.40 19.61
N ARG A 208 -5.19 4.83 20.87
CA ARG A 208 -3.89 4.85 21.56
C ARG A 208 -3.27 3.47 21.61
N SER A 209 -4.04 2.49 22.05
CA SER A 209 -3.58 1.11 22.17
C SER A 209 -3.26 0.51 20.80
N TYR A 210 -4.11 0.77 19.81
CA TYR A 210 -3.99 0.24 18.47
C TYR A 210 -2.74 0.79 17.74
N THR A 211 -2.55 2.10 17.72
CA THR A 211 -1.39 2.68 17.02
C THR A 211 -0.07 2.35 17.72
N ALA A 212 -0.04 2.39 19.07
CA ALA A 212 1.14 2.07 19.85
C ALA A 212 1.59 0.60 19.71
N PHE A 213 0.68 -0.32 19.37
CA PHE A 213 1.02 -1.72 19.08
C PHE A 213 1.99 -1.85 17.90
N PHE A 214 1.84 -1.00 16.88
CA PHE A 214 2.70 -1.04 15.69
C PHE A 214 3.99 -0.24 15.89
N ASP A 215 3.86 1.02 16.30
CA ASP A 215 4.99 1.89 16.67
C ASP A 215 4.48 3.07 17.52
N LYS A 216 5.12 3.32 18.66
CA LYS A 216 4.73 4.39 19.58
C LYS A 216 4.81 5.81 19.01
N ARG A 217 5.51 5.99 17.87
CA ARG A 217 5.63 7.26 17.16
C ARG A 217 4.43 7.54 16.27
N ILE A 218 3.59 6.52 15.96
CA ILE A 218 2.38 6.70 15.16
C ILE A 218 1.32 7.36 16.03
N LEU A 219 0.96 8.59 15.68
CA LEU A 219 -0.07 9.34 16.36
C LEU A 219 -1.46 8.91 15.87
N GLY A 220 -2.26 8.32 16.74
CA GLY A 220 -3.68 8.09 16.46
C GLY A 220 -4.48 9.39 16.59
N ALA A 221 -5.41 9.63 15.69
CA ALA A 221 -6.26 10.81 15.70
C ALA A 221 -7.67 10.47 15.20
N THR A 222 -8.68 11.18 15.72
CA THR A 222 -10.05 11.18 15.25
C THR A 222 -10.70 12.52 15.58
N ALA A 223 -12.00 12.67 15.40
CA ALA A 223 -12.77 13.85 15.82
C ALA A 223 -14.27 13.55 15.77
N SER A 224 -15.12 14.58 15.87
CA SER A 224 -16.53 14.42 15.55
C SER A 224 -16.71 13.94 14.10
N PRO A 225 -17.81 13.23 13.78
CA PRO A 225 -18.07 12.75 12.41
C PRO A 225 -17.94 13.85 11.35
N GLU A 226 -18.36 15.08 11.66
CA GLU A 226 -18.30 16.22 10.74
C GLU A 226 -16.86 16.66 10.47
N LEU A 227 -16.01 16.70 11.49
CA LEU A 227 -14.60 17.08 11.34
C LEU A 227 -13.81 15.99 10.63
N VAL A 228 -14.10 14.72 10.92
CA VAL A 228 -13.52 13.58 10.21
C VAL A 228 -13.94 13.63 8.73
N ARG A 229 -15.23 13.88 8.44
CA ARG A 229 -15.71 14.02 7.05
C ARG A 229 -15.00 15.16 6.33
N ARG A 230 -14.87 16.31 6.97
CA ARG A 230 -14.14 17.46 6.40
C ARG A 230 -12.68 17.14 6.12
N ALA A 231 -11.99 16.47 7.04
CA ALA A 231 -10.61 16.03 6.82
C ALA A 231 -10.53 15.05 5.64
N ALA A 232 -11.40 14.04 5.58
CA ALA A 232 -11.45 13.08 4.49
C ALA A 232 -11.70 13.77 3.13
N ASP A 233 -12.67 14.67 3.05
CA ASP A 233 -13.00 15.41 1.83
C ASP A 233 -11.81 16.27 1.36
N ASN A 234 -11.10 16.90 2.29
CA ASN A 234 -9.90 17.68 2.02
C ASN A 234 -8.77 16.81 1.42
N PHE A 235 -8.61 15.59 1.89
CA PHE A 235 -7.63 14.62 1.37
C PHE A 235 -8.17 13.78 0.20
N LYS A 236 -9.41 14.00 -0.25
CA LYS A 236 -10.09 13.20 -1.28
C LYS A 236 -10.22 11.72 -0.89
N VAL A 237 -10.32 11.47 0.39
CA VAL A 237 -10.59 10.14 0.96
C VAL A 237 -12.09 9.87 0.91
N ARG A 238 -12.47 8.78 0.27
CA ARG A 238 -13.84 8.26 0.33
C ARG A 238 -13.92 7.26 1.45
N TYR A 239 -14.99 7.30 2.23
CA TYR A 239 -15.32 6.25 3.17
C TYR A 239 -16.82 6.13 3.35
N GLU A 240 -17.30 4.91 3.53
CA GLU A 240 -18.71 4.58 3.68
C GLU A 240 -18.89 3.37 4.59
N LYS A 241 -19.92 3.42 5.46
CA LYS A 241 -20.30 2.27 6.28
C LYS A 241 -21.07 1.26 5.45
N VAL A 242 -20.63 0.00 5.49
CA VAL A 242 -21.27 -1.13 4.83
C VAL A 242 -21.83 -2.08 5.88
N MET A 243 -23.14 -2.21 5.93
CA MET A 243 -23.83 -3.10 6.86
C MET A 243 -24.45 -4.27 6.09
N GLU A 244 -24.25 -5.48 6.62
CA GLU A 244 -24.97 -6.64 6.14
C GLU A 244 -26.45 -6.57 6.59
N PRO A 245 -27.39 -7.04 5.77
CA PRO A 245 -28.80 -7.11 6.16
C PRO A 245 -28.98 -7.91 7.46
N GLY A 246 -29.59 -7.28 8.48
CA GLY A 246 -29.80 -7.92 9.79
C GLY A 246 -28.64 -7.87 10.75
N ALA A 247 -27.53 -7.21 10.41
CA ALA A 247 -26.41 -7.01 11.34
C ALA A 247 -26.82 -6.10 12.53
N ALA A 248 -26.19 -6.34 13.69
CA ALA A 248 -26.36 -5.48 14.85
C ALA A 248 -25.77 -4.07 14.58
N PRO A 249 -26.23 -3.01 15.27
CA PRO A 249 -25.88 -1.61 14.95
C PRO A 249 -24.40 -1.28 14.85
N LEU A 250 -23.53 -2.00 15.56
CA LEU A 250 -22.07 -1.81 15.52
C LEU A 250 -21.32 -2.88 14.69
N GLN A 251 -22.05 -3.77 14.02
CA GLN A 251 -21.50 -4.80 13.13
C GLN A 251 -21.51 -4.30 11.68
N TYR A 252 -20.57 -3.45 11.35
CA TYR A 252 -20.40 -2.93 9.99
C TYR A 252 -18.92 -2.88 9.60
N ALA A 253 -18.64 -2.99 8.31
CA ALA A 253 -17.35 -2.61 7.74
C ALA A 253 -17.37 -1.13 7.32
N VAL A 254 -16.18 -0.56 7.13
CA VAL A 254 -16.05 0.77 6.53
C VAL A 254 -15.17 0.63 5.29
N ASP A 255 -15.80 0.76 4.13
CA ASP A 255 -15.05 0.90 2.88
C ASP A 255 -14.38 2.27 2.87
N HIS A 256 -13.08 2.31 2.62
CA HIS A 256 -12.34 3.56 2.57
C HIS A 256 -11.20 3.54 1.55
N SER A 257 -10.80 4.72 1.08
CA SER A 257 -9.63 4.88 0.22
C SER A 257 -8.36 4.48 0.96
N ALA A 258 -7.54 3.64 0.35
CA ALA A 258 -6.27 3.18 0.91
C ALA A 258 -5.09 4.06 0.47
N GLY A 259 -3.95 3.91 1.15
CA GLY A 259 -2.69 4.59 0.88
C GLY A 259 -2.29 5.61 1.94
N MET A 260 -1.11 6.21 1.73
CA MET A 260 -0.52 7.16 2.67
C MET A 260 -0.24 8.49 1.97
N TYR A 261 -0.57 9.58 2.61
CA TYR A 261 -0.37 10.95 2.11
C TYR A 261 0.87 11.55 2.76
N LEU A 262 1.78 12.09 1.96
CA LEU A 262 2.96 12.79 2.46
C LEU A 262 2.76 14.29 2.34
N LEU A 263 2.88 14.97 3.47
CA LEU A 263 2.93 16.43 3.53
C LEU A 263 4.35 16.88 3.85
N GLY A 264 4.72 18.02 3.30
CA GLY A 264 6.00 18.67 3.54
C GLY A 264 6.04 19.47 4.84
N PRO A 265 7.22 20.01 5.19
CA PRO A 265 7.42 20.78 6.43
C PRO A 265 6.59 22.07 6.51
N GLY A 266 6.13 22.61 5.39
CA GLY A 266 5.21 23.74 5.33
C GLY A 266 3.74 23.35 5.48
N GLY A 267 3.42 22.03 5.50
CA GLY A 267 2.07 21.50 5.50
C GLY A 267 1.48 21.36 4.09
N GLU A 268 2.29 21.54 3.04
CA GLU A 268 1.90 21.35 1.64
C GLU A 268 1.79 19.85 1.30
N PHE A 269 0.84 19.51 0.44
CA PHE A 269 0.74 18.16 -0.10
C PHE A 269 1.91 17.90 -1.06
N ILE A 270 2.61 16.79 -0.88
CA ILE A 270 3.72 16.38 -1.74
C ILE A 270 3.29 15.25 -2.67
N THR A 271 2.83 14.13 -2.11
CA THR A 271 2.47 12.94 -2.87
C THR A 271 1.58 12.01 -2.08
N LYS A 272 0.96 11.06 -2.77
CA LYS A 272 0.24 9.93 -2.19
C LYS A 272 0.96 8.63 -2.57
N PHE A 273 1.34 7.86 -1.57
CA PHE A 273 1.83 6.50 -1.76
C PHE A 273 0.65 5.55 -1.90
N ALA A 274 0.66 4.75 -2.95
CA ALA A 274 -0.35 3.74 -3.15
C ALA A 274 -0.29 2.65 -2.06
N TYR A 275 -1.42 2.04 -1.76
CA TYR A 275 -1.48 0.87 -0.88
C TYR A 275 -0.56 -0.25 -1.40
N ALA A 276 0.10 -0.94 -0.50
CA ALA A 276 1.06 -2.03 -0.77
C ALA A 276 2.29 -1.62 -1.60
N MET A 277 2.64 -0.33 -1.65
CA MET A 277 3.94 0.08 -2.17
C MET A 277 5.04 -0.49 -1.25
N PRO A 278 6.13 -1.06 -1.80
CA PRO A 278 7.21 -1.59 -0.98
C PRO A 278 7.74 -0.56 0.02
N VAL A 279 7.86 -0.95 1.28
CA VAL A 279 8.29 -0.06 2.38
C VAL A 279 9.64 0.61 2.09
N ALA A 280 10.55 -0.12 1.41
CA ALA A 280 11.85 0.41 1.01
C ALA A 280 11.72 1.56 0.00
N ASP A 281 10.78 1.46 -0.95
CA ASP A 281 10.55 2.48 -1.96
C ASP A 281 9.91 3.72 -1.35
N VAL A 282 8.95 3.54 -0.44
CA VAL A 282 8.34 4.64 0.33
C VAL A 282 9.41 5.38 1.12
N ALA A 283 10.26 4.65 1.86
CA ALA A 283 11.33 5.25 2.66
C ALA A 283 12.36 5.99 1.79
N ALA A 284 12.75 5.41 0.65
CA ALA A 284 13.68 6.04 -0.29
C ALA A 284 13.11 7.35 -0.84
N ARG A 285 11.85 7.36 -1.28
CA ARG A 285 11.19 8.59 -1.77
C ARG A 285 11.04 9.65 -0.69
N ILE A 286 10.69 9.27 0.54
CA ILE A 286 10.63 10.22 1.65
C ILE A 286 12.02 10.86 1.88
N ARG A 287 13.12 10.10 1.84
CA ARG A 287 14.48 10.66 1.93
C ARG A 287 14.79 11.63 0.81
N GLU A 288 14.38 11.32 -0.42
CA GLU A 288 14.56 12.24 -1.55
C GLU A 288 13.86 13.58 -1.33
N TYR A 289 12.63 13.57 -0.81
CA TYR A 289 11.91 14.79 -0.45
C TYR A 289 12.56 15.52 0.73
N MET A 290 13.02 14.78 1.74
CA MET A 290 13.75 15.35 2.88
C MET A 290 15.07 16.01 2.49
N ALA A 291 15.78 15.45 1.50
CA ALA A 291 17.03 16.01 0.99
C ALA A 291 16.81 17.33 0.20
N LYS A 292 15.66 17.46 -0.45
CA LYS A 292 15.28 18.66 -1.23
C LYS A 292 14.67 19.77 -0.36
N ALA A 293 14.15 19.41 0.82
CA ALA A 293 13.56 20.38 1.73
C ALA A 293 14.66 21.16 2.49
N PRO A 294 14.47 22.47 2.71
CA PRO A 294 15.38 23.22 3.56
C PRO A 294 15.47 22.59 4.96
N PRO A 295 16.62 22.69 5.64
CA PRO A 295 16.75 22.19 7.01
C PRO A 295 15.65 22.80 7.87
N ALA A 296 15.05 21.96 8.74
CA ALA A 296 14.02 22.43 9.66
C ALA A 296 14.56 23.65 10.42
N ARG A 297 13.87 24.79 10.33
CA ARG A 297 14.13 25.87 11.25
C ARG A 297 13.86 25.32 12.64
N GLU A 298 14.86 25.34 13.52
CA GLU A 298 14.69 24.98 14.91
C GLU A 298 13.47 25.74 15.43
N ALA A 299 12.45 24.99 15.87
CA ALA A 299 11.33 25.58 16.56
C ALA A 299 11.91 26.17 17.84
N GLY A 300 11.95 27.49 17.92
CA GLY A 300 12.37 28.19 19.11
C GLY A 300 11.61 27.66 20.34
N PRO A 301 12.21 27.68 21.54
CA PRO A 301 11.58 27.17 22.75
C PRO A 301 10.24 27.86 22.98
N ARG A 302 9.18 27.05 23.19
CA ARG A 302 7.87 27.52 23.64
C ARG A 302 7.86 27.71 25.13
#